data_4c6e24094d7bfe41cb22f7b2fad0fb35
#
_entry.id   4c6e24094d7bfe41cb22f7b2fad0fb35
#
_cell.length_a   1.000
_cell.length_b   1.000
_cell.length_c   1.000
_cell.angle_alpha   90.00
_cell.angle_beta   90.00
_cell.angle_gamma   90.00
#
_symmetry.space_group_name_H-M   'P 1'
#
loop_
_entity.id
_entity.type
_entity.pdbx_description
1 polymer ?
#
loop_
_entity_poly.entity_id
_entity_poly.type
_entity_poly.pdbx_seq_one_letter_code
_entity_poly.pdbx_strand_id
1 'polypeptide(L)'
;MRPSIAAVLLLLPLSVAPGCGDDAKSGASGATSATATQAVTAAPEPPKPKGMPSLIVDADGPYIGTERVHMNEATAGEKLAKLIKDLPINGQPVPLVVDKKAKITHVAAVVTELGRAGAPKVVLKTEGRADVPKEITVVPEPRVSSPAACSETAMVLKDLSTALWPMKGGTAKKHRKGFAGPDLSNTGEQLKKDLAGCESNVAFFSADETVEWQMAYNLAGTLLNADEKKKVDTLVLLSQVPVAGRPVTLGK
;
A
#
# COMPACT_ATOMS: atom_id res chain seq x y z
N MET A 1 -32.46 -42.35 20.41
CA MET A 1 -32.18 -41.75 21.72
C MET A 1 -31.83 -40.27 21.51
N ARG A 2 -32.74 -39.39 21.89
CA ARG A 2 -32.56 -37.95 21.85
C ARG A 2 -32.37 -37.45 23.28
N PRO A 3 -31.47 -36.55 23.57
CA PRO A 3 -31.63 -35.68 24.74
C PRO A 3 -31.92 -34.24 24.33
N SER A 4 -32.83 -33.68 25.08
CA SER A 4 -33.40 -32.34 25.05
C SER A 4 -32.38 -31.28 25.45
N ILE A 5 -32.46 -30.13 24.78
CA ILE A 5 -31.71 -28.95 25.07
C ILE A 5 -32.59 -28.01 25.93
N ALA A 6 -32.09 -27.62 27.08
CA ALA A 6 -32.67 -26.59 27.95
C ALA A 6 -32.18 -25.21 27.52
N ALA A 7 -33.12 -24.31 27.23
CA ALA A 7 -32.88 -22.89 26.97
C ALA A 7 -32.80 -22.16 28.30
N VAL A 8 -31.70 -21.41 28.51
CA VAL A 8 -31.55 -20.45 29.61
C VAL A 8 -31.73 -19.05 29.05
N LEU A 9 -32.84 -18.41 29.42
CA LEU A 9 -33.13 -17.01 29.19
C LEU A 9 -32.45 -16.19 30.30
N LEU A 10 -31.51 -15.34 29.96
CA LEU A 10 -30.95 -14.35 30.88
C LEU A 10 -31.57 -12.98 30.56
N LEU A 11 -32.41 -12.47 31.46
CA LEU A 11 -32.97 -11.15 31.47
C LEU A 11 -31.96 -10.17 32.13
N LEU A 12 -31.61 -9.11 31.39
CA LEU A 12 -30.85 -7.98 31.94
C LEU A 12 -31.77 -6.79 32.17
N PRO A 13 -31.68 -6.07 33.31
CA PRO A 13 -32.53 -4.92 33.62
C PRO A 13 -32.02 -3.63 33.00
N LEU A 14 -32.95 -2.86 32.42
CA LEU A 14 -32.82 -1.45 32.07
C LEU A 14 -32.71 -0.58 33.30
N SER A 15 -31.66 0.23 33.42
CA SER A 15 -31.56 1.30 34.39
C SER A 15 -31.77 2.64 33.67
N VAL A 16 -32.91 3.23 33.88
CA VAL A 16 -33.25 4.62 33.50
C VAL A 16 -32.97 5.51 34.72
N ALA A 17 -32.18 6.57 34.55
CA ALA A 17 -32.08 7.66 35.52
C ALA A 17 -32.38 8.99 34.81
N PRO A 18 -33.38 9.74 35.22
CA PRO A 18 -33.57 11.15 34.84
C PRO A 18 -32.96 12.05 35.91
N GLY A 19 -32.26 13.09 35.49
CA GLY A 19 -31.75 14.14 36.34
C GLY A 19 -31.81 15.48 35.64
N CYS A 20 -32.96 16.16 35.73
CA CYS A 20 -33.06 17.60 35.51
C CYS A 20 -32.65 18.33 36.79
N GLY A 21 -31.95 19.43 36.65
CA GLY A 21 -31.64 20.39 37.69
C GLY A 21 -31.19 21.70 37.07
N ASP A 22 -32.15 22.65 36.95
CA ASP A 22 -31.89 24.08 36.74
C ASP A 22 -31.30 24.68 38.03
N ASP A 23 -30.38 25.63 37.95
CA ASP A 23 -30.53 27.00 38.39
C ASP A 23 -29.22 27.80 38.47
N ALA A 24 -29.26 28.92 37.77
CA ALA A 24 -28.90 30.27 38.18
C ALA A 24 -27.43 30.67 38.49
N LYS A 25 -27.00 31.58 37.64
CA LYS A 25 -26.34 32.87 37.88
C LYS A 25 -24.97 32.95 38.54
N SER A 26 -24.16 33.64 37.79
CA SER A 26 -23.34 34.80 38.16
C SER A 26 -21.84 34.67 38.02
N GLY A 27 -21.33 35.51 37.15
CA GLY A 27 -20.07 36.24 37.46
C GLY A 27 -18.80 35.81 36.72
N ALA A 28 -18.55 36.53 35.66
CA ALA A 28 -17.28 37.20 35.36
C ALA A 28 -15.98 36.39 35.14
N SER A 29 -15.36 36.83 34.11
CA SER A 29 -13.93 36.86 33.79
C SER A 29 -13.40 35.74 32.94
N GLY A 30 -13.25 36.09 31.70
CA GLY A 30 -12.37 35.79 30.63
C GLY A 30 -11.08 35.07 30.97
N ALA A 31 -10.95 33.91 30.38
CA ALA A 31 -9.68 33.42 29.93
C ALA A 31 -9.96 32.67 28.64
N THR A 32 -9.79 33.36 27.55
CA THR A 32 -9.77 32.77 26.19
C THR A 32 -8.55 31.90 26.11
N SER A 33 -8.67 30.62 26.44
CA SER A 33 -7.64 29.64 26.08
C SER A 33 -7.69 29.45 24.56
N ALA A 34 -6.87 30.20 23.88
CA ALA A 34 -6.53 29.95 22.49
C ALA A 34 -5.86 28.57 22.43
N THR A 35 -6.65 27.55 22.06
CA THR A 35 -6.11 26.26 21.66
C THR A 35 -5.28 26.50 20.40
N ALA A 36 -3.97 26.62 20.59
CA ALA A 36 -3.02 26.65 19.49
C ALA A 36 -3.16 25.32 18.73
N THR A 37 -3.89 25.37 17.62
CA THR A 37 -3.87 24.32 16.61
C THR A 37 -2.44 24.26 16.11
N GLN A 38 -1.64 23.32 16.61
CA GLN A 38 -0.33 23.02 16.05
C GLN A 38 -0.56 22.58 14.61
N ALA A 39 -0.20 23.47 13.69
CA ALA A 39 -0.09 23.14 12.29
C ALA A 39 0.90 21.97 12.18
N VAL A 40 0.40 20.79 11.83
CA VAL A 40 1.24 19.65 11.48
C VAL A 40 2.05 20.10 10.26
N THR A 41 3.29 20.48 10.51
CA THR A 41 4.25 20.82 9.46
C THR A 41 4.43 19.54 8.64
N ALA A 42 3.89 19.51 7.44
CA ALA A 42 4.11 18.42 6.49
C ALA A 42 5.63 18.24 6.35
N ALA A 43 6.08 16.98 6.45
CA ALA A 43 7.48 16.66 6.21
C ALA A 43 7.92 17.23 4.85
N PRO A 44 9.12 17.81 4.74
CA PRO A 44 9.58 18.40 3.49
C PRO A 44 9.56 17.35 2.38
N GLU A 45 8.93 17.72 1.27
CA GLU A 45 8.85 16.88 0.08
C GLU A 45 10.28 16.57 -0.41
N PRO A 46 10.62 15.28 -0.68
CA PRO A 46 11.95 14.97 -1.20
C PRO A 46 12.20 15.77 -2.48
N PRO A 47 13.39 16.39 -2.61
CA PRO A 47 13.68 17.27 -3.73
C PRO A 47 13.57 16.52 -5.04
N LYS A 48 12.75 17.02 -5.96
CA LYS A 48 12.72 16.51 -7.34
C LYS A 48 14.09 16.79 -7.98
N PRO A 49 14.64 15.83 -8.73
CA PRO A 49 15.81 16.09 -9.56
C PRO A 49 15.54 17.29 -10.48
N LYS A 50 16.49 18.22 -10.58
CA LYS A 50 16.34 19.40 -11.45
C LYS A 50 16.13 18.94 -12.89
N GLY A 51 15.06 19.44 -13.54
CA GLY A 51 14.72 19.08 -14.92
C GLY A 51 13.92 17.79 -15.06
N MET A 52 13.56 17.10 -13.97
CA MET A 52 12.71 15.91 -14.03
C MET A 52 11.28 16.31 -14.45
N PRO A 53 10.75 15.78 -15.57
CA PRO A 53 9.36 16.01 -15.96
C PRO A 53 8.40 15.37 -14.95
N SER A 54 7.13 15.71 -15.02
CA SER A 54 6.10 15.04 -14.24
C SER A 54 5.90 13.61 -14.73
N LEU A 55 5.88 12.67 -13.79
CA LEU A 55 5.58 11.26 -14.04
C LEU A 55 4.26 10.95 -13.37
N ILE A 56 3.28 10.55 -14.15
CA ILE A 56 1.91 10.28 -13.68
C ILE A 56 1.43 8.97 -14.28
N VAL A 57 0.73 8.15 -13.51
CA VAL A 57 -0.01 6.98 -14.02
C VAL A 57 -1.46 7.15 -13.65
N ASP A 58 -2.33 7.21 -14.63
CA ASP A 58 -3.77 7.24 -14.47
C ASP A 58 -4.44 5.95 -14.99
N ALA A 59 -5.77 5.93 -15.06
CA ALA A 59 -6.54 4.78 -15.51
C ALA A 59 -6.22 4.36 -16.96
N ASP A 60 -5.84 5.32 -17.80
CA ASP A 60 -5.58 5.10 -19.24
C ASP A 60 -4.11 4.79 -19.55
N GLY A 61 -3.21 5.01 -18.59
CA GLY A 61 -1.78 4.69 -18.71
C GLY A 61 -0.86 5.79 -18.21
N PRO A 62 0.46 5.60 -18.38
CA PRO A 62 1.45 6.56 -17.91
C PRO A 62 1.59 7.80 -18.79
N TYR A 63 1.86 8.93 -18.12
CA TYR A 63 2.33 10.17 -18.70
C TYR A 63 3.77 10.41 -18.28
N ILE A 64 4.61 10.71 -19.26
CA ILE A 64 6.00 11.11 -19.05
C ILE A 64 6.15 12.52 -19.61
N GLY A 65 6.13 13.51 -18.74
CA GLY A 65 6.05 14.92 -19.14
C GLY A 65 4.69 15.22 -19.78
N THR A 66 4.68 15.46 -21.09
CA THR A 66 3.46 15.71 -21.89
C THR A 66 3.04 14.51 -22.74
N GLU A 67 3.84 13.45 -22.78
CA GLU A 67 3.57 12.28 -23.62
C GLU A 67 2.83 11.18 -22.87
N ARG A 68 1.71 10.75 -23.43
CA ARG A 68 0.98 9.56 -22.96
C ARG A 68 1.49 8.29 -23.65
N VAL A 69 1.62 7.22 -22.86
CA VAL A 69 1.86 5.88 -23.38
C VAL A 69 0.58 5.06 -23.26
N HIS A 70 0.02 4.66 -24.40
CA HIS A 70 -1.15 3.79 -24.41
C HIS A 70 -0.74 2.34 -24.24
N MET A 71 -0.95 1.82 -23.03
CA MET A 71 -0.45 0.50 -22.60
C MET A 71 -1.12 -0.69 -23.30
N ASN A 72 -2.16 -0.47 -24.10
CA ASN A 72 -2.80 -1.48 -24.95
C ASN A 72 -2.15 -1.63 -26.34
N GLU A 73 -1.21 -0.77 -26.69
CA GLU A 73 -0.47 -0.85 -27.95
C GLU A 73 0.67 -1.87 -27.85
N ALA A 74 0.94 -2.61 -28.94
CA ALA A 74 2.01 -3.61 -28.98
C ALA A 74 3.40 -3.02 -28.70
N THR A 75 3.62 -1.74 -29.05
CA THR A 75 4.88 -1.01 -28.88
C THR A 75 4.95 -0.20 -27.58
N ALA A 76 3.95 -0.30 -26.70
CA ALA A 76 3.85 0.49 -25.49
C ALA A 76 5.09 0.34 -24.59
N GLY A 77 5.57 -0.89 -24.39
CA GLY A 77 6.76 -1.16 -23.58
C GLY A 77 8.02 -0.49 -24.13
N GLU A 78 8.25 -0.55 -25.44
CA GLU A 78 9.40 0.09 -26.09
C GLU A 78 9.31 1.62 -26.00
N LYS A 79 8.11 2.19 -26.21
CA LYS A 79 7.87 3.62 -26.07
C LYS A 79 8.14 4.08 -24.64
N LEU A 80 7.61 3.36 -23.65
CA LEU A 80 7.83 3.64 -22.23
C LEU A 80 9.32 3.60 -21.87
N ALA A 81 10.01 2.53 -22.25
CA ALA A 81 11.44 2.37 -22.00
C ALA A 81 12.26 3.51 -22.63
N LYS A 82 11.94 3.92 -23.87
CA LYS A 82 12.60 5.03 -24.54
C LYS A 82 12.38 6.36 -23.78
N LEU A 83 11.15 6.70 -23.43
CA LEU A 83 10.85 7.94 -22.73
C LEU A 83 11.54 8.01 -21.34
N ILE A 84 11.58 6.88 -20.62
CA ILE A 84 12.22 6.82 -19.29
C ILE A 84 13.74 6.86 -19.40
N LYS A 85 14.34 6.25 -20.42
CA LYS A 85 15.80 6.26 -20.64
C LYS A 85 16.38 7.67 -20.72
N ASP A 86 15.62 8.61 -21.28
CA ASP A 86 16.05 10.00 -21.50
C ASP A 86 15.85 10.89 -20.25
N LEU A 87 15.33 10.33 -19.13
CA LEU A 87 15.11 11.09 -17.91
C LEU A 87 16.41 11.34 -17.13
N PRO A 88 16.58 12.52 -16.52
CA PRO A 88 17.74 12.87 -15.71
C PRO A 88 17.68 12.27 -14.29
N ILE A 89 17.66 10.93 -14.20
CA ILE A 89 17.50 10.21 -12.93
C ILE A 89 18.71 10.39 -12.00
N ASN A 90 19.94 10.34 -12.55
CA ASN A 90 21.20 10.61 -11.82
C ASN A 90 21.34 9.90 -10.45
N GLY A 91 20.79 8.69 -10.32
CA GLY A 91 20.83 7.92 -9.06
C GLY A 91 20.00 8.51 -7.93
N GLN A 92 19.06 9.41 -8.21
CA GLN A 92 18.16 10.01 -7.23
C GLN A 92 16.82 9.24 -7.16
N PRO A 93 16.13 9.26 -6.00
CA PRO A 93 14.76 8.78 -5.92
C PRO A 93 13.84 9.52 -6.90
N VAL A 94 12.96 8.79 -7.58
CA VAL A 94 12.07 9.34 -8.61
C VAL A 94 10.64 9.41 -8.08
N PRO A 95 10.01 10.60 -8.01
CA PRO A 95 8.61 10.72 -7.63
C PRO A 95 7.70 10.29 -8.78
N LEU A 96 6.69 9.49 -8.46
CA LEU A 96 5.66 9.02 -9.38
C LEU A 96 4.27 9.25 -8.76
N VAL A 97 3.47 10.07 -9.39
CA VAL A 97 2.07 10.30 -9.00
C VAL A 97 1.22 9.21 -9.61
N VAL A 98 0.42 8.55 -8.80
CA VAL A 98 -0.44 7.44 -9.27
C VAL A 98 -1.88 7.71 -8.88
N ASP A 99 -2.77 7.77 -9.87
CA ASP A 99 -4.21 7.83 -9.64
C ASP A 99 -4.70 6.53 -9.00
N LYS A 100 -5.63 6.64 -8.07
CA LYS A 100 -6.20 5.49 -7.35
C LYS A 100 -6.85 4.44 -8.25
N LYS A 101 -7.31 4.84 -9.44
CA LYS A 101 -7.94 3.97 -10.44
C LYS A 101 -6.96 3.45 -11.49
N ALA A 102 -5.67 3.80 -11.39
CA ALA A 102 -4.67 3.26 -12.29
C ALA A 102 -4.64 1.72 -12.23
N LYS A 103 -4.24 1.08 -13.32
CA LYS A 103 -4.01 -0.36 -13.31
C LYS A 103 -2.66 -0.65 -12.68
N ILE A 104 -2.61 -1.66 -11.81
CA ILE A 104 -1.35 -2.03 -11.15
C ILE A 104 -0.26 -2.41 -12.16
N THR A 105 -0.62 -3.05 -13.25
CA THR A 105 0.33 -3.44 -14.32
C THR A 105 0.99 -2.23 -14.98
N HIS A 106 0.28 -1.10 -15.12
CA HIS A 106 0.83 0.14 -15.65
C HIS A 106 1.84 0.77 -14.67
N VAL A 107 1.49 0.78 -13.37
CA VAL A 107 2.38 1.28 -12.31
C VAL A 107 3.64 0.42 -12.22
N ALA A 108 3.49 -0.90 -12.22
CA ALA A 108 4.59 -1.84 -12.16
C ALA A 108 5.54 -1.69 -13.37
N ALA A 109 5.00 -1.50 -14.57
CA ALA A 109 5.80 -1.26 -15.77
C ALA A 109 6.65 0.01 -15.63
N VAL A 110 6.06 1.13 -15.19
CA VAL A 110 6.80 2.39 -14.99
C VAL A 110 7.88 2.24 -13.92
N VAL A 111 7.55 1.65 -12.76
CA VAL A 111 8.51 1.43 -11.67
C VAL A 111 9.67 0.57 -12.13
N THR A 112 9.39 -0.49 -12.89
CA THR A 112 10.42 -1.41 -13.42
C THR A 112 11.35 -0.68 -14.40
N GLU A 113 10.80 0.08 -15.34
CA GLU A 113 11.61 0.83 -16.32
C GLU A 113 12.44 1.94 -15.64
N LEU A 114 11.89 2.63 -14.62
CA LEU A 114 12.65 3.58 -13.81
C LEU A 114 13.85 2.89 -13.12
N GLY A 115 13.63 1.67 -12.61
CA GLY A 115 14.71 0.86 -12.04
C GLY A 115 15.79 0.50 -13.07
N ARG A 116 15.42 0.08 -14.27
CA ARG A 116 16.34 -0.20 -15.36
C ARG A 116 17.14 1.04 -15.80
N ALA A 117 16.47 2.20 -15.79
CA ALA A 117 17.10 3.48 -16.11
C ALA A 117 17.97 4.07 -14.97
N GLY A 118 18.08 3.38 -13.83
CA GLY A 118 19.01 3.78 -12.78
C GLY A 118 18.38 4.36 -11.51
N ALA A 119 17.04 4.44 -11.41
CA ALA A 119 16.39 4.89 -10.19
C ALA A 119 16.65 3.91 -9.03
N PRO A 120 17.25 4.33 -7.91
CA PRO A 120 17.46 3.46 -6.76
C PRO A 120 16.16 3.18 -6.03
N LYS A 121 15.25 4.14 -6.03
CA LYS A 121 13.94 4.11 -5.36
C LYS A 121 12.92 4.92 -6.18
N VAL A 122 11.65 4.53 -6.06
CA VAL A 122 10.52 5.30 -6.60
C VAL A 122 9.60 5.69 -5.44
N VAL A 123 9.27 6.99 -5.35
CA VAL A 123 8.35 7.52 -4.34
C VAL A 123 6.96 7.61 -4.97
N LEU A 124 6.11 6.68 -4.60
CA LEU A 124 4.73 6.57 -5.08
C LEU A 124 3.84 7.53 -4.27
N LYS A 125 3.20 8.47 -4.95
CA LYS A 125 2.26 9.42 -4.36
C LYS A 125 0.85 9.07 -4.79
N THR A 126 -0.02 8.73 -3.85
CA THR A 126 -1.40 8.33 -4.12
C THR A 126 -2.32 8.87 -3.03
N GLU A 127 -3.48 9.35 -3.41
CA GLU A 127 -4.55 9.63 -2.46
C GLU A 127 -5.15 8.30 -1.98
N GLY A 128 -4.78 7.90 -0.78
CA GLY A 128 -5.22 6.68 -0.13
C GLY A 128 -6.17 6.90 1.03
N ARG A 129 -6.38 5.86 1.83
CA ARG A 129 -7.07 5.91 3.12
C ARG A 129 -6.30 6.80 4.10
N ALA A 130 -6.98 7.36 5.08
CA ALA A 130 -6.37 8.24 6.10
C ALA A 130 -5.29 7.54 6.96
N ASP A 131 -5.40 6.21 7.12
CA ASP A 131 -4.47 5.37 7.86
C ASP A 131 -3.29 4.85 7.04
N VAL A 132 -3.23 5.19 5.75
CA VAL A 132 -2.13 4.83 4.84
C VAL A 132 -1.32 6.08 4.52
N PRO A 133 0.02 6.02 4.52
CA PRO A 133 0.85 7.15 4.12
C PRO A 133 0.48 7.67 2.72
N LYS A 134 0.52 9.00 2.53
CA LYS A 134 0.28 9.60 1.19
C LYS A 134 1.41 9.30 0.21
N GLU A 135 2.56 8.92 0.73
CA GLU A 135 3.75 8.56 -0.04
C GLU A 135 4.30 7.23 0.46
N ILE A 136 4.58 6.34 -0.45
CA ILE A 136 5.23 5.05 -0.18
C ILE A 136 6.46 4.94 -1.08
N THR A 137 7.60 4.64 -0.49
CA THR A 137 8.82 4.41 -1.25
C THR A 137 8.97 2.92 -1.57
N VAL A 138 9.20 2.61 -2.84
CA VAL A 138 9.49 1.26 -3.31
C VAL A 138 10.87 1.19 -3.94
N VAL A 139 11.50 0.03 -3.81
CA VAL A 139 12.70 -0.33 -4.57
C VAL A 139 12.25 -1.01 -5.85
N PRO A 140 12.64 -0.53 -7.04
CA PRO A 140 12.32 -1.21 -8.29
C PRO A 140 12.90 -2.62 -8.33
N GLU A 141 12.12 -3.57 -8.82
CA GLU A 141 12.51 -4.99 -8.88
C GLU A 141 13.90 -5.25 -9.47
N PRO A 142 14.34 -4.59 -10.57
CA PRO A 142 15.70 -4.77 -11.12
C PRO A 142 16.84 -4.31 -10.20
N ARG A 143 16.52 -3.60 -9.11
CA ARG A 143 17.47 -3.12 -8.09
C ARG A 143 17.57 -3.99 -6.86
N VAL A 144 16.72 -5.02 -6.78
CA VAL A 144 16.73 -5.94 -5.65
C VAL A 144 17.78 -7.03 -5.89
N SER A 145 18.70 -7.18 -4.97
CA SER A 145 19.73 -8.23 -5.02
C SER A 145 19.48 -9.25 -3.91
N SER A 146 19.37 -10.52 -4.31
CA SER A 146 19.35 -11.68 -3.40
C SER A 146 18.47 -11.53 -2.14
N PRO A 147 17.17 -11.27 -2.29
CA PRO A 147 16.29 -11.19 -1.13
C PRO A 147 16.24 -12.54 -0.41
N ALA A 148 15.98 -12.51 0.90
CA ALA A 148 15.88 -13.73 1.67
C ALA A 148 14.70 -14.60 1.16
N ALA A 149 14.90 -15.91 1.11
CA ALA A 149 13.88 -16.85 0.63
C ALA A 149 12.57 -16.81 1.46
N CYS A 150 12.67 -16.34 2.71
CA CYS A 150 11.53 -16.14 3.62
C CYS A 150 10.88 -14.77 3.49
N SER A 151 11.39 -13.85 2.65
CA SER A 151 10.75 -12.55 2.41
C SER A 151 9.30 -12.75 2.01
N GLU A 152 8.42 -11.97 2.62
CA GLU A 152 6.98 -12.14 2.39
C GLU A 152 6.55 -11.51 1.07
N THR A 153 5.65 -12.23 0.39
CA THR A 153 4.93 -11.76 -0.77
C THR A 153 3.45 -11.62 -0.43
N ALA A 154 2.89 -10.47 -0.72
CA ALA A 154 1.49 -10.18 -0.50
C ALA A 154 0.81 -9.75 -1.80
N MET A 155 -0.42 -10.21 -2.00
CA MET A 155 -1.16 -9.91 -3.23
C MET A 155 -2.64 -9.68 -2.93
N VAL A 156 -3.25 -8.70 -3.59
CA VAL A 156 -4.70 -8.58 -3.69
C VAL A 156 -5.16 -9.40 -4.89
N LEU A 157 -6.04 -10.37 -4.65
CA LEU A 157 -6.58 -11.24 -5.69
C LEU A 157 -7.77 -10.58 -6.40
N LYS A 158 -8.20 -11.15 -7.52
CA LYS A 158 -9.33 -10.67 -8.34
C LYS A 158 -10.64 -10.50 -7.56
N ASP A 159 -10.89 -11.37 -6.59
CA ASP A 159 -12.07 -11.34 -5.72
C ASP A 159 -11.92 -10.38 -4.52
N LEU A 160 -10.86 -9.56 -4.52
CA LEU A 160 -10.46 -8.67 -3.43
C LEU A 160 -10.09 -9.38 -2.12
N SER A 161 -9.89 -10.68 -2.12
CA SER A 161 -9.21 -11.35 -1.04
C SER A 161 -7.70 -11.06 -1.09
N THR A 162 -6.99 -11.26 0.02
CA THR A 162 -5.53 -11.17 0.04
C THR A 162 -4.90 -12.55 0.14
N ALA A 163 -3.67 -12.66 -0.34
CA ALA A 163 -2.85 -13.85 -0.19
C ALA A 163 -1.45 -13.44 0.27
N LEU A 164 -0.89 -14.17 1.25
CA LEU A 164 0.49 -14.02 1.73
C LEU A 164 1.21 -15.36 1.63
N TRP A 165 2.46 -15.33 1.20
CA TRP A 165 3.34 -16.50 1.15
C TRP A 165 4.80 -16.07 1.06
N PRO A 166 5.75 -16.93 1.49
CA PRO A 166 7.17 -16.61 1.38
C PRO A 166 7.63 -16.61 -0.09
N MET A 167 8.60 -15.79 -0.42
CA MET A 167 9.16 -15.65 -1.78
C MET A 167 9.56 -17.00 -2.42
N LYS A 168 10.09 -17.92 -1.63
CA LYS A 168 10.43 -19.28 -2.10
C LYS A 168 9.23 -20.14 -2.54
N GLY A 169 8.03 -19.63 -2.35
CA GLY A 169 6.79 -20.38 -2.53
C GLY A 169 6.39 -21.18 -1.29
N GLY A 170 5.19 -21.75 -1.32
CA GLY A 170 4.60 -22.52 -0.24
C GLY A 170 3.09 -22.32 -0.16
N THR A 171 2.47 -22.71 0.94
CA THR A 171 1.03 -22.53 1.12
C THR A 171 0.69 -21.05 1.26
N ALA A 172 -0.09 -20.51 0.31
CA ALA A 172 -0.59 -19.15 0.41
C ALA A 172 -1.68 -19.05 1.48
N LYS A 173 -1.47 -18.16 2.46
CA LYS A 173 -2.45 -17.84 3.49
C LYS A 173 -3.40 -16.78 2.93
N LYS A 174 -4.67 -17.18 2.73
CA LYS A 174 -5.68 -16.32 2.13
C LYS A 174 -6.61 -15.74 3.17
N HIS A 175 -6.88 -14.44 3.07
CA HIS A 175 -7.89 -13.74 3.87
C HIS A 175 -8.99 -13.24 2.93
N ARG A 176 -10.23 -13.57 3.27
CA ARG A 176 -11.39 -13.17 2.46
C ARG A 176 -11.51 -11.65 2.46
N LYS A 177 -12.16 -11.12 1.42
CA LYS A 177 -12.47 -9.69 1.38
C LYS A 177 -13.36 -9.29 2.56
N GLY A 178 -13.14 -8.10 3.10
CA GLY A 178 -14.03 -7.43 4.02
C GLY A 178 -15.21 -6.78 3.30
N PHE A 179 -15.97 -5.95 4.02
CA PHE A 179 -17.15 -5.26 3.47
C PHE A 179 -16.78 -4.27 2.35
N ALA A 180 -15.70 -3.52 2.51
CA ALA A 180 -15.30 -2.43 1.60
C ALA A 180 -14.04 -2.73 0.79
N GLY A 181 -13.60 -3.98 0.68
CA GLY A 181 -12.38 -4.35 -0.04
C GLY A 181 -11.57 -5.42 0.68
N PRO A 182 -10.25 -5.48 0.44
CA PRO A 182 -9.37 -6.44 1.10
C PRO A 182 -9.42 -6.35 2.62
N ASP A 183 -9.39 -7.49 3.32
CA ASP A 183 -9.25 -7.51 4.77
C ASP A 183 -7.79 -7.29 5.17
N LEU A 184 -7.42 -6.03 5.26
CA LEU A 184 -6.04 -5.61 5.54
C LEU A 184 -5.66 -5.81 7.01
N SER A 185 -6.63 -5.83 7.93
CA SER A 185 -6.37 -6.07 9.36
C SER A 185 -5.87 -7.48 9.58
N ASN A 186 -6.62 -8.49 9.12
CA ASN A 186 -6.20 -9.89 9.20
C ASN A 186 -4.92 -10.17 8.40
N THR A 187 -4.76 -9.48 7.26
CA THR A 187 -3.52 -9.55 6.46
C THR A 187 -2.31 -9.05 7.25
N GLY A 188 -2.42 -7.90 7.91
CA GLY A 188 -1.37 -7.34 8.76
C GLY A 188 -1.02 -8.23 9.95
N GLU A 189 -2.03 -8.77 10.64
CA GLU A 189 -1.85 -9.72 11.74
C GLU A 189 -1.11 -10.99 11.30
N GLN A 190 -1.45 -11.53 10.12
CA GLN A 190 -0.77 -12.69 9.57
C GLN A 190 0.67 -12.36 9.19
N LEU A 191 0.89 -11.22 8.53
CA LEU A 191 2.24 -10.77 8.18
C LEU A 191 3.13 -10.63 9.42
N LYS A 192 2.61 -10.03 10.50
CA LYS A 192 3.35 -9.90 11.78
C LYS A 192 3.82 -11.27 12.31
N LYS A 193 2.97 -12.29 12.20
CA LYS A 193 3.32 -13.66 12.61
C LYS A 193 4.41 -14.25 11.71
N ASP A 194 4.32 -14.06 10.42
CA ASP A 194 5.26 -14.62 9.44
C ASP A 194 6.63 -13.94 9.53
N LEU A 195 6.67 -12.64 9.72
CA LEU A 195 7.89 -11.86 9.92
C LEU A 195 8.65 -12.26 11.21
N ALA A 196 7.98 -12.82 12.22
CA ALA A 196 8.63 -13.24 13.44
C ALA A 196 9.70 -14.34 13.20
N GLY A 197 9.50 -15.17 12.17
CA GLY A 197 10.41 -16.26 11.79
C GLY A 197 11.36 -15.93 10.63
N CYS A 198 11.41 -14.68 10.17
CA CYS A 198 12.20 -14.27 9.01
C CYS A 198 13.04 -13.04 9.35
N GLU A 199 14.34 -13.08 9.03
CA GLU A 199 15.25 -11.94 9.24
C GLU A 199 15.21 -10.90 8.10
N SER A 200 14.35 -11.11 7.08
CA SER A 200 14.22 -10.19 5.98
C SER A 200 13.49 -8.91 6.39
N ASN A 201 13.97 -7.76 5.91
CA ASN A 201 13.30 -6.48 5.97
C ASN A 201 12.58 -6.13 4.65
N VAL A 202 12.59 -7.04 3.66
CA VAL A 202 12.00 -6.86 2.33
C VAL A 202 10.65 -7.56 2.27
N ALA A 203 9.65 -6.85 1.77
CA ALA A 203 8.37 -7.43 1.38
C ALA A 203 8.02 -7.09 -0.07
N PHE A 204 7.46 -8.07 -0.76
CA PHE A 204 6.99 -7.95 -2.13
C PHE A 204 5.49 -7.76 -2.14
N PHE A 205 4.99 -6.93 -3.04
CA PHE A 205 3.55 -6.79 -3.21
C PHE A 205 3.14 -6.71 -4.68
N SER A 206 1.91 -7.11 -4.93
CA SER A 206 1.26 -7.08 -6.23
C SER A 206 -0.26 -7.07 -6.07
N ALA A 207 -0.98 -7.02 -7.19
CA ALA A 207 -2.40 -7.32 -7.24
C ALA A 207 -2.74 -7.96 -8.60
N ASP A 208 -3.92 -8.58 -8.68
CA ASP A 208 -4.48 -9.02 -9.96
C ASP A 208 -4.62 -7.84 -10.92
N GLU A 209 -4.42 -8.07 -12.21
CA GLU A 209 -4.44 -7.02 -13.25
C GLU A 209 -5.76 -6.25 -13.36
N THR A 210 -6.85 -6.85 -12.84
CA THR A 210 -8.19 -6.24 -12.82
C THR A 210 -8.45 -5.38 -11.58
N VAL A 211 -7.52 -5.38 -10.62
CA VAL A 211 -7.63 -4.64 -9.35
C VAL A 211 -7.09 -3.23 -9.52
N GLU A 212 -7.83 -2.23 -9.04
CA GLU A 212 -7.39 -0.84 -9.03
C GLU A 212 -6.18 -0.64 -8.12
N TRP A 213 -5.29 0.27 -8.50
CA TRP A 213 -4.08 0.61 -7.78
C TRP A 213 -4.31 0.91 -6.29
N GLN A 214 -5.40 1.60 -5.95
CA GLN A 214 -5.70 1.95 -4.56
C GLN A 214 -5.66 0.74 -3.62
N MET A 215 -6.14 -0.42 -4.07
CA MET A 215 -6.16 -1.64 -3.24
C MET A 215 -4.75 -2.17 -2.98
N ALA A 216 -3.89 -2.17 -4.01
CA ALA A 216 -2.49 -2.55 -3.88
C ALA A 216 -1.71 -1.54 -3.02
N TYR A 217 -2.00 -0.25 -3.16
CA TYR A 217 -1.39 0.80 -2.35
C TYR A 217 -1.74 0.67 -0.87
N ASN A 218 -3.01 0.40 -0.56
CA ASN A 218 -3.45 0.14 0.80
C ASN A 218 -2.78 -1.12 1.40
N LEU A 219 -2.62 -2.18 0.59
CA LEU A 219 -1.87 -3.36 1.00
C LEU A 219 -0.40 -3.01 1.30
N ALA A 220 0.27 -2.24 0.43
CA ALA A 220 1.65 -1.79 0.64
C ALA A 220 1.80 -0.99 1.95
N GLY A 221 0.86 -0.09 2.25
CA GLY A 221 0.82 0.63 3.54
C GLY A 221 0.65 -0.31 4.73
N THR A 222 -0.17 -1.35 4.60
CA THR A 222 -0.34 -2.39 5.63
C THR A 222 0.97 -3.16 5.87
N LEU A 223 1.71 -3.50 4.81
CA LEU A 223 3.00 -4.19 4.93
C LEU A 223 4.02 -3.37 5.73
N LEU A 224 4.08 -2.04 5.49
CA LEU A 224 4.98 -1.15 6.23
C LEU A 224 4.60 -0.99 7.70
N ASN A 225 3.32 -1.07 8.02
CA ASN A 225 2.80 -0.79 9.36
C ASN A 225 2.42 -2.05 10.16
N ALA A 226 2.60 -3.24 9.59
CA ALA A 226 2.16 -4.50 10.21
C ALA A 226 2.89 -4.82 11.51
N ASP A 227 4.13 -4.36 11.69
CA ASP A 227 4.92 -4.56 12.90
C ASP A 227 5.32 -3.20 13.49
N GLU A 228 5.11 -3.01 14.81
CA GLU A 228 5.51 -1.82 15.56
C GLU A 228 7.02 -1.56 15.48
N LYS A 229 7.82 -2.61 15.35
CA LYS A 229 9.28 -2.55 15.15
C LYS A 229 9.67 -2.16 13.73
N LYS A 230 8.69 -1.95 12.83
CA LYS A 230 8.90 -1.62 11.42
C LYS A 230 9.95 -2.52 10.75
N LYS A 231 9.80 -3.82 10.94
CA LYS A 231 10.73 -4.82 10.43
C LYS A 231 10.80 -4.79 8.89
N VAL A 232 9.65 -4.53 8.22
CA VAL A 232 9.63 -4.24 6.78
C VAL A 232 9.94 -2.78 6.57
N ASP A 233 11.06 -2.47 5.96
CA ASP A 233 11.47 -1.13 5.56
C ASP A 233 11.65 -0.99 4.05
N THR A 234 11.66 -2.10 3.34
CA THR A 234 11.86 -2.18 1.91
C THR A 234 10.67 -2.86 1.24
N LEU A 235 9.94 -2.09 0.45
CA LEU A 235 8.86 -2.60 -0.39
C LEU A 235 9.32 -2.75 -1.83
N VAL A 236 8.88 -3.82 -2.47
CA VAL A 236 9.14 -4.12 -3.88
C VAL A 236 7.81 -4.39 -4.58
N LEU A 237 7.48 -3.57 -5.56
CA LEU A 237 6.36 -3.81 -6.46
C LEU A 237 6.81 -4.79 -7.55
N LEU A 238 6.14 -5.94 -7.64
CA LEU A 238 6.47 -6.95 -8.64
C LEU A 238 6.06 -6.51 -10.04
N SER A 239 6.95 -6.71 -11.01
CA SER A 239 6.74 -6.38 -12.43
C SER A 239 5.71 -7.30 -13.10
N GLN A 240 5.58 -8.52 -12.60
CA GLN A 240 4.62 -9.51 -13.07
C GLN A 240 3.68 -9.89 -11.93
N VAL A 241 2.42 -10.17 -12.29
CA VAL A 241 1.43 -10.67 -11.33
C VAL A 241 1.81 -12.10 -10.93
N PRO A 242 2.17 -12.35 -9.66
CA PRO A 242 2.59 -13.68 -9.23
C PRO A 242 1.39 -14.62 -9.07
N VAL A 243 1.64 -15.91 -9.12
CA VAL A 243 0.64 -16.92 -8.75
C VAL A 243 0.77 -17.22 -7.27
N ALA A 244 -0.30 -17.01 -6.50
CA ALA A 244 -0.31 -17.19 -5.06
C ALA A 244 0.21 -18.58 -4.64
N GLY A 245 1.21 -18.60 -3.76
CA GLY A 245 1.86 -19.81 -3.27
C GLY A 245 2.98 -20.35 -4.17
N ARG A 246 3.18 -19.82 -5.38
CA ARG A 246 4.31 -20.18 -6.23
C ARG A 246 5.55 -19.36 -5.87
N PRO A 247 6.76 -19.90 -6.13
CA PRO A 247 7.98 -19.12 -6.00
C PRO A 247 7.90 -17.84 -6.84
N VAL A 248 8.36 -16.73 -6.27
CA VAL A 248 8.46 -15.44 -6.97
C VAL A 248 9.81 -15.37 -7.68
N THR A 249 9.77 -15.16 -8.99
CA THR A 249 10.97 -14.94 -9.79
C THR A 249 11.06 -13.44 -10.11
N LEU A 250 12.17 -12.82 -9.74
CA LEU A 250 12.39 -11.41 -10.06
C LEU A 250 12.82 -11.24 -11.52
N GLY A 251 12.20 -10.26 -12.19
CA GLY A 251 12.62 -9.82 -13.54
C GLY A 251 13.96 -9.10 -13.45
N LYS A 252 14.85 -9.44 -14.38
CA LYS A 252 16.15 -8.77 -14.55
C LYS A 252 16.03 -7.58 -15.50
#